data_344664d880c7393a2c3415a7a2a7bcb9
#
_entry.id   344664d880c7393a2c3415a7a2a7bcb9
#
_cell.length_a   1.000
_cell.length_b   1.000
_cell.length_c   1.000
_cell.angle_alpha   90.00
_cell.angle_beta   90.00
_cell.angle_gamma   90.00
#
_symmetry.space_group_name_H-M   'P 1'
#
loop_
_entity.id
_entity.type
_entity.pdbx_description
1 polymer ?
#
loop_
_entity_poly.entity_id
_entity_poly.type
_entity_poly.pdbx_seq_one_letter_code
_entity_poly.pdbx_strand_id
1 'polypeptide(L)'
;MFKYIIKRIFSIFLVIIGLSILMFCLSRLMPGDPVRLKLGPNATQSQIYQMQEQLGLHKPVVVQYFNYLTGIFKGDMGMSIRTGRNVATDIAETFPATFELVIVAIIIATFIGVPLGVLASTRYNKMPDFITRIFSMSGIAIPSFLSAILLQLIFGYWLKIAPIIGRGDIVPQKITGLYILDSILTGNPAAFFSSLKHIILPGISLSIASTAQIMRITRSDMLGQLHKDYILAAKSYGLPKNIVENRYMLKNAFTSVLTIIGMEFGSLIGNAFTVEIVYGWPGMAQYSSQGLMYKDYNSIIGVTLVIGIFFAFINLAVDIIYSAIDPKIKVGSGEE
;
A
#
# COMPACT_ATOMS: atom_id res chain seq x y z
N MET A 1 -20.67 11.69 14.50
CA MET A 1 -19.29 11.20 14.47
C MET A 1 -19.13 9.84 15.18
N PHE A 2 -19.43 9.72 16.47
CA PHE A 2 -19.22 8.48 17.22
C PHE A 2 -19.93 7.27 16.59
N LYS A 3 -21.21 7.39 16.25
CA LYS A 3 -21.99 6.34 15.57
C LYS A 3 -21.40 5.94 14.20
N TYR A 4 -20.86 6.89 13.44
CA TYR A 4 -20.19 6.64 12.15
C TYR A 4 -18.90 5.82 12.36
N ILE A 5 -18.06 6.23 13.31
CA ILE A 5 -16.80 5.53 13.62
C ILE A 5 -17.09 4.10 14.09
N ILE A 6 -18.09 3.88 14.96
CA ILE A 6 -18.48 2.53 15.41
C ILE A 6 -18.93 1.67 14.23
N LYS A 7 -19.77 2.22 13.33
CA LYS A 7 -20.22 1.50 12.14
C LYS A 7 -19.03 1.11 11.23
N ARG A 8 -18.02 1.99 11.10
CA ARG A 8 -16.81 1.71 10.32
C ARG A 8 -15.92 0.66 10.97
N ILE A 9 -15.70 0.75 12.27
CA ILE A 9 -14.96 -0.27 13.04
C ILE A 9 -15.64 -1.64 12.90
N PHE A 10 -16.97 -1.68 13.00
CA PHE A 10 -17.73 -2.91 12.81
C PHE A 10 -17.59 -3.46 11.39
N SER A 11 -17.64 -2.62 10.37
CA SER A 11 -17.40 -3.02 8.96
C SER A 11 -15.99 -3.61 8.78
N ILE A 12 -14.98 -2.99 9.36
CA ILE A 12 -13.59 -3.49 9.32
C ILE A 12 -13.48 -4.86 9.99
N PHE A 13 -14.12 -5.02 11.14
CA PHE A 13 -14.16 -6.30 11.85
C PHE A 13 -14.77 -7.41 10.99
N LEU A 14 -15.87 -7.12 10.28
CA LEU A 14 -16.48 -8.06 9.33
C LEU A 14 -15.55 -8.41 8.16
N VAL A 15 -14.84 -7.42 7.61
CA VAL A 15 -13.86 -7.63 6.54
C VAL A 15 -12.70 -8.51 7.02
N ILE A 16 -12.16 -8.26 8.20
CA ILE A 16 -11.07 -9.06 8.79
C ILE A 16 -11.52 -10.50 9.03
N ILE A 17 -12.72 -10.69 9.58
CA ILE A 17 -13.29 -12.05 9.76
C ILE A 17 -13.46 -12.73 8.41
N GLY A 18 -14.09 -12.07 7.43
CA GLY A 18 -14.28 -12.64 6.10
C GLY A 18 -12.95 -13.03 5.45
N LEU A 19 -11.93 -12.16 5.54
CA LEU A 19 -10.59 -12.44 5.04
C LEU A 19 -9.94 -13.61 5.79
N SER A 20 -10.06 -13.68 7.12
CA SER A 20 -9.49 -14.77 7.91
C SER A 20 -10.14 -16.14 7.59
N ILE A 21 -11.46 -16.16 7.38
CA ILE A 21 -12.18 -17.36 6.93
C ILE A 21 -11.69 -17.79 5.55
N LEU A 22 -11.62 -16.84 4.61
CA LEU A 22 -11.15 -17.12 3.25
C LEU A 22 -9.73 -17.68 3.26
N MET A 23 -8.82 -17.06 3.99
CA MET A 23 -7.43 -17.50 4.10
C MET A 23 -7.31 -18.86 4.79
N PHE A 24 -8.10 -19.10 5.84
CA PHE A 24 -8.17 -20.41 6.48
C PHE A 24 -8.68 -21.48 5.52
N CYS A 25 -9.75 -21.24 4.78
CA CYS A 25 -10.28 -22.16 3.77
C CYS A 25 -9.24 -22.43 2.67
N LEU A 26 -8.60 -21.41 2.14
CA LEU A 26 -7.54 -21.56 1.15
C LEU A 26 -6.40 -22.42 1.67
N SER A 27 -5.99 -22.24 2.93
CA SER A 27 -4.92 -23.06 3.54
C SER A 27 -5.25 -24.56 3.58
N ARG A 28 -6.54 -24.91 3.59
CA ARG A 28 -7.02 -26.32 3.60
C ARG A 28 -7.27 -26.88 2.21
N LEU A 29 -7.56 -26.01 1.23
CA LEU A 29 -7.80 -26.41 -0.16
C LEU A 29 -6.51 -26.54 -0.98
N MET A 30 -5.42 -25.94 -0.51
CA MET A 30 -4.15 -25.98 -1.21
C MET A 30 -3.59 -27.43 -1.27
N PRO A 31 -3.12 -27.88 -2.45
CA PRO A 31 -2.58 -29.20 -2.61
C PRO A 31 -1.26 -29.37 -1.87
N GLY A 32 -1.17 -30.36 -1.01
CA GLY A 32 0.00 -30.72 -0.23
C GLY A 32 -0.34 -30.93 1.25
N ASP A 33 0.30 -31.93 1.86
CA ASP A 33 0.22 -32.14 3.31
C ASP A 33 1.22 -31.19 4.00
N PRO A 34 0.76 -30.16 4.75
CA PRO A 34 1.65 -29.22 5.41
C PRO A 34 2.59 -29.89 6.41
N VAL A 35 2.19 -31.04 6.93
CA VAL A 35 3.01 -31.84 7.84
C VAL A 35 4.16 -32.50 7.10
N ARG A 36 3.91 -33.09 5.93
CA ARG A 36 4.95 -33.67 5.09
C ARG A 36 5.93 -32.62 4.56
N LEU A 37 5.43 -31.43 4.21
CA LEU A 37 6.28 -30.32 3.78
C LEU A 37 7.22 -29.87 4.91
N LYS A 38 6.73 -29.87 6.16
CA LYS A 38 7.51 -29.47 7.34
C LYS A 38 8.53 -30.53 7.77
N LEU A 39 8.14 -31.80 7.76
CA LEU A 39 8.98 -32.92 8.21
C LEU A 39 9.95 -33.42 7.13
N GLY A 40 9.70 -33.06 5.87
CA GLY A 40 10.49 -33.53 4.72
C GLY A 40 10.05 -34.88 4.16
N PRO A 41 10.63 -35.28 2.99
CA PRO A 41 10.19 -36.45 2.26
C PRO A 41 10.47 -37.78 2.99
N ASN A 42 11.40 -37.77 3.94
CA ASN A 42 11.82 -38.98 4.68
C ASN A 42 11.08 -39.17 6.01
N ALA A 43 10.02 -38.39 6.29
CA ALA A 43 9.27 -38.49 7.52
C ALA A 43 8.53 -39.84 7.64
N THR A 44 8.66 -40.47 8.80
CA THR A 44 7.94 -41.72 9.11
C THR A 44 6.46 -41.43 9.34
N GLN A 45 5.61 -42.43 9.09
CA GLN A 45 4.16 -42.31 9.29
C GLN A 45 3.79 -41.91 10.74
N SER A 46 4.57 -42.41 11.71
CA SER A 46 4.41 -42.06 13.12
C SER A 46 4.71 -40.59 13.41
N GLN A 47 5.76 -40.04 12.82
CA GLN A 47 6.10 -38.60 12.95
C GLN A 47 5.03 -37.72 12.33
N ILE A 48 4.50 -38.13 11.16
CA ILE A 48 3.40 -37.39 10.49
C ILE A 48 2.17 -37.38 11.40
N TYR A 49 1.76 -38.54 11.95
CA TYR A 49 0.60 -38.63 12.81
C TYR A 49 0.75 -37.77 14.09
N GLN A 50 1.91 -37.88 14.78
CA GLN A 50 2.18 -37.05 15.96
C GLN A 50 2.13 -35.55 15.68
N MET A 51 2.69 -35.13 14.56
CA MET A 51 2.64 -33.72 14.15
C MET A 51 1.22 -33.26 13.78
N GLN A 52 0.44 -34.11 13.11
CA GLN A 52 -0.98 -33.83 12.82
C GLN A 52 -1.80 -33.67 14.10
N GLU A 53 -1.52 -34.49 15.12
CA GLU A 53 -2.15 -34.42 16.42
C GLU A 53 -1.75 -33.13 17.18
N GLN A 54 -0.47 -32.79 17.19
CA GLN A 54 0.03 -31.54 17.79
C GLN A 54 -0.59 -30.30 17.14
N LEU A 55 -0.75 -30.31 15.82
CA LEU A 55 -1.40 -29.22 15.06
C LEU A 55 -2.94 -29.28 15.15
N GLY A 56 -3.50 -30.29 15.79
CA GLY A 56 -4.94 -30.45 15.97
C GLY A 56 -5.70 -30.64 14.65
N LEU A 57 -5.05 -31.23 13.62
CA LEU A 57 -5.66 -31.42 12.29
C LEU A 57 -6.79 -32.45 12.30
N HIS A 58 -6.87 -33.29 13.33
CA HIS A 58 -7.95 -34.26 13.52
C HIS A 58 -9.21 -33.67 14.18
N LYS A 59 -9.11 -32.41 14.68
CA LYS A 59 -10.26 -31.74 15.31
C LYS A 59 -11.27 -31.27 14.25
N PRO A 60 -12.54 -31.05 14.63
CA PRO A 60 -13.53 -30.45 13.72
C PRO A 60 -13.01 -29.12 13.14
N VAL A 61 -13.32 -28.85 11.87
CA VAL A 61 -12.83 -27.66 11.12
C VAL A 61 -13.10 -26.35 11.86
N VAL A 62 -14.25 -26.24 12.51
CA VAL A 62 -14.63 -25.09 13.32
C VAL A 62 -13.65 -24.87 14.48
N VAL A 63 -13.26 -25.93 15.18
CA VAL A 63 -12.29 -25.87 16.29
C VAL A 63 -10.91 -25.47 15.77
N GLN A 64 -10.51 -25.99 14.59
CA GLN A 64 -9.26 -25.61 13.96
C GLN A 64 -9.25 -24.11 13.59
N TYR A 65 -10.36 -23.57 13.09
CA TYR A 65 -10.48 -22.15 12.78
C TYR A 65 -10.36 -21.26 14.04
N PHE A 66 -11.03 -21.61 15.13
CA PHE A 66 -10.90 -20.87 16.39
C PHE A 66 -9.47 -20.94 16.96
N ASN A 67 -8.81 -22.11 16.87
CA ASN A 67 -7.40 -22.24 17.28
C ASN A 67 -6.49 -21.35 16.40
N TYR A 68 -6.72 -21.32 15.11
CA TYR A 68 -6.02 -20.45 14.16
C TYR A 68 -6.20 -18.96 14.52
N LEU A 69 -7.42 -18.51 14.76
CA LEU A 69 -7.69 -17.13 15.18
C LEU A 69 -6.99 -16.79 16.51
N THR A 70 -7.10 -17.66 17.51
CA THR A 70 -6.42 -17.43 18.80
C THR A 70 -4.91 -17.41 18.67
N GLY A 71 -4.34 -18.19 17.76
CA GLY A 71 -2.93 -18.16 17.40
C GLY A 71 -2.54 -16.78 16.85
N ILE A 72 -3.27 -16.28 15.85
CA ILE A 72 -3.01 -14.97 15.25
C ILE A 72 -3.03 -13.86 16.32
N PHE A 73 -4.04 -13.84 17.19
CA PHE A 73 -4.12 -12.85 18.28
C PHE A 73 -2.98 -12.94 19.30
N LYS A 74 -2.35 -14.11 19.44
CA LYS A 74 -1.15 -14.31 20.27
C LYS A 74 0.16 -14.05 19.52
N GLY A 75 0.10 -13.63 18.24
CA GLY A 75 1.28 -13.43 17.40
C GLY A 75 1.85 -14.72 16.82
N ASP A 76 1.13 -15.84 16.92
CA ASP A 76 1.52 -17.09 16.28
C ASP A 76 0.77 -17.26 14.96
N MET A 77 1.45 -16.92 13.86
CA MET A 77 0.97 -17.12 12.48
C MET A 77 1.49 -18.44 11.86
N GLY A 78 2.01 -19.34 12.69
CA GLY A 78 2.65 -20.56 12.25
C GLY A 78 4.12 -20.38 11.87
N MET A 79 4.77 -21.50 11.58
CA MET A 79 6.17 -21.52 11.18
C MET A 79 6.28 -21.46 9.65
N SER A 80 7.17 -20.62 9.15
CA SER A 80 7.57 -20.61 7.75
C SER A 80 8.38 -21.87 7.43
N ILE A 81 8.04 -22.56 6.35
CA ILE A 81 8.78 -23.72 5.86
C ILE A 81 10.15 -23.28 5.35
N ARG A 82 10.23 -22.11 4.72
CA ARG A 82 11.45 -21.58 4.13
C ARG A 82 12.45 -21.06 5.17
N THR A 83 11.98 -20.25 6.12
CA THR A 83 12.88 -19.60 7.10
C THR A 83 13.07 -20.42 8.37
N GLY A 84 12.17 -21.36 8.65
CA GLY A 84 12.16 -22.10 9.91
C GLY A 84 11.79 -21.24 11.13
N ARG A 85 11.31 -19.98 10.91
CA ARG A 85 10.93 -19.03 11.96
C ARG A 85 9.42 -18.81 11.97
N ASN A 86 8.91 -18.19 13.04
CA ASN A 86 7.52 -17.77 13.08
C ASN A 86 7.26 -16.70 12.01
N VAL A 87 6.17 -16.86 11.24
CA VAL A 87 5.79 -15.97 10.16
C VAL A 87 5.57 -14.54 10.65
N ALA A 88 5.03 -14.36 11.87
CA ALA A 88 4.85 -13.02 12.44
C ALA A 88 6.18 -12.30 12.63
N THR A 89 7.26 -13.00 13.00
CA THR A 89 8.60 -12.42 13.11
C THR A 89 9.14 -12.00 11.76
N ASP A 90 9.00 -12.85 10.73
CA ASP A 90 9.44 -12.53 9.37
C ASP A 90 8.68 -11.33 8.80
N ILE A 91 7.37 -11.26 9.04
CA ILE A 91 6.55 -10.12 8.63
C ILE A 91 6.97 -8.85 9.37
N ALA A 92 7.23 -8.89 10.67
CA ALA A 92 7.70 -7.73 11.43
C ALA A 92 9.05 -7.19 10.93
N GLU A 93 9.88 -8.04 10.32
CA GLU A 93 11.14 -7.63 9.69
C GLU A 93 10.95 -7.05 8.27
N THR A 94 9.99 -7.57 7.50
CA THR A 94 9.78 -7.18 6.10
C THR A 94 8.75 -6.07 5.92
N PHE A 95 7.77 -5.96 6.81
CA PHE A 95 6.73 -4.93 6.79
C PHE A 95 7.27 -3.49 6.68
N PRO A 96 8.28 -3.08 7.47
CA PRO A 96 8.81 -1.71 7.38
C PRO A 96 9.34 -1.37 6.00
N ALA A 97 9.91 -2.32 5.26
CA ALA A 97 10.42 -2.08 3.92
C ALA A 97 9.30 -1.78 2.91
N THR A 98 8.22 -2.58 2.92
CA THR A 98 7.03 -2.31 2.09
C THR A 98 6.38 -0.99 2.47
N PHE A 99 6.21 -0.74 3.77
CA PHE A 99 5.58 0.46 4.28
C PHE A 99 6.33 1.73 3.88
N GLU A 100 7.67 1.73 4.01
CA GLU A 100 8.52 2.84 3.58
C GLU A 100 8.41 3.11 2.08
N LEU A 101 8.43 2.07 1.25
CA LEU A 101 8.27 2.19 -0.20
C LEU A 101 6.92 2.81 -0.57
N VAL A 102 5.83 2.36 0.06
CA VAL A 102 4.48 2.86 -0.18
C VAL A 102 4.34 4.32 0.27
N ILE A 103 4.91 4.70 1.43
CA ILE A 103 4.93 6.10 1.89
C ILE A 103 5.66 6.99 0.88
N VAL A 104 6.84 6.59 0.43
CA VAL A 104 7.59 7.37 -0.56
C VAL A 104 6.83 7.48 -1.87
N ALA A 105 6.20 6.41 -2.34
CA ALA A 105 5.41 6.41 -3.56
C ALA A 105 4.20 7.36 -3.47
N ILE A 106 3.44 7.35 -2.37
CA ILE A 106 2.28 8.25 -2.22
C ILE A 106 2.69 9.72 -2.06
N ILE A 107 3.83 9.97 -1.41
CA ILE A 107 4.42 11.31 -1.34
C ILE A 107 4.76 11.81 -2.75
N ILE A 108 5.48 11.02 -3.54
CA ILE A 108 5.83 11.35 -4.93
C ILE A 108 4.55 11.59 -5.74
N ALA A 109 3.58 10.67 -5.66
CA ALA A 109 2.32 10.76 -6.38
C ALA A 109 1.55 12.04 -6.05
N THR A 110 1.50 12.41 -4.78
CA THR A 110 0.79 13.60 -4.32
C THR A 110 1.51 14.89 -4.73
N PHE A 111 2.83 14.96 -4.48
CA PHE A 111 3.62 16.16 -4.78
C PHE A 111 3.76 16.44 -6.28
N ILE A 112 3.62 15.43 -7.14
CA ILE A 112 3.63 15.58 -8.59
C ILE A 112 2.20 15.67 -9.13
N GLY A 113 1.30 14.80 -8.70
CA GLY A 113 -0.05 14.68 -9.24
C GLY A 113 -0.92 15.90 -8.97
N VAL A 114 -0.91 16.44 -7.74
CA VAL A 114 -1.72 17.61 -7.38
C VAL A 114 -1.28 18.86 -8.16
N PRO A 115 0.01 19.27 -8.17
CA PRO A 115 0.43 20.44 -8.94
C PRO A 115 0.19 20.30 -10.45
N LEU A 116 0.40 19.13 -11.03
CA LEU A 116 0.14 18.90 -12.44
C LEU A 116 -1.37 18.95 -12.76
N GLY A 117 -2.23 18.45 -11.87
CA GLY A 117 -3.68 18.57 -11.98
C GLY A 117 -4.16 20.01 -11.91
N VAL A 118 -3.60 20.82 -10.99
CA VAL A 118 -3.83 22.27 -10.92
C VAL A 118 -3.40 22.95 -12.21
N LEU A 119 -2.18 22.69 -12.68
CA LEU A 119 -1.65 23.25 -13.92
C LEU A 119 -2.55 22.92 -15.13
N ALA A 120 -3.01 21.67 -15.24
CA ALA A 120 -3.89 21.24 -16.31
C ALA A 120 -5.25 21.94 -16.28
N SER A 121 -5.84 22.10 -15.10
CA SER A 121 -7.14 22.78 -14.95
C SER A 121 -7.06 24.27 -15.25
N THR A 122 -6.00 24.96 -14.78
CA THR A 122 -5.80 26.40 -14.97
C THR A 122 -5.37 26.76 -16.40
N ARG A 123 -4.85 25.80 -17.14
CA ARG A 123 -4.48 25.90 -18.55
C ARG A 123 -5.40 25.08 -19.47
N TYR A 124 -6.68 24.98 -19.13
CA TYR A 124 -7.69 24.19 -19.84
C TYR A 124 -7.63 24.40 -21.35
N ASN A 125 -7.69 23.31 -22.13
CA ASN A 125 -7.58 23.27 -23.58
C ASN A 125 -6.27 23.87 -24.17
N LYS A 126 -5.22 24.08 -23.36
CA LYS A 126 -3.88 24.46 -23.82
C LYS A 126 -2.91 23.28 -23.78
N MET A 127 -1.69 23.46 -24.34
CA MET A 127 -0.66 22.40 -24.38
C MET A 127 -0.39 21.72 -23.03
N PRO A 128 -0.26 22.41 -21.88
CA PRO A 128 -0.07 21.73 -20.59
C PRO A 128 -1.23 20.81 -20.24
N ASP A 129 -2.47 21.18 -20.53
CA ASP A 129 -3.64 20.33 -20.31
C ASP A 129 -3.62 19.09 -21.22
N PHE A 130 -3.23 19.25 -22.48
CA PHE A 130 -3.14 18.14 -23.41
C PHE A 130 -2.06 17.14 -23.00
N ILE A 131 -0.86 17.62 -22.65
CA ILE A 131 0.26 16.76 -22.20
C ILE A 131 -0.12 16.00 -20.92
N THR A 132 -0.72 16.67 -19.93
CA THR A 132 -1.12 16.01 -18.68
C THR A 132 -2.23 14.99 -18.88
N ARG A 133 -3.15 15.20 -19.84
CA ARG A 133 -4.15 14.19 -20.22
C ARG A 133 -3.51 12.94 -20.84
N ILE A 134 -2.57 13.11 -21.78
CA ILE A 134 -1.84 11.97 -22.37
C ILE A 134 -1.09 11.23 -21.26
N PHE A 135 -0.36 11.95 -20.41
CA PHE A 135 0.40 11.35 -19.31
C PHE A 135 -0.51 10.59 -18.34
N SER A 136 -1.68 11.15 -17.98
CA SER A 136 -2.62 10.47 -17.08
C SER A 136 -3.21 9.20 -17.71
N MET A 137 -3.57 9.23 -18.98
CA MET A 137 -4.08 8.04 -19.66
C MET A 137 -3.01 6.94 -19.77
N SER A 138 -1.81 7.31 -20.19
CA SER A 138 -0.68 6.39 -20.32
C SER A 138 -0.24 5.82 -18.96
N GLY A 139 -0.15 6.67 -17.93
CA GLY A 139 0.30 6.25 -16.59
C GLY A 139 -0.64 5.26 -15.91
N ILE A 140 -1.95 5.36 -16.17
CA ILE A 140 -2.93 4.38 -15.65
C ILE A 140 -2.89 3.08 -16.47
N ALA A 141 -2.63 3.16 -17.79
CA ALA A 141 -2.64 2.00 -18.67
C ALA A 141 -1.40 1.11 -18.54
N ILE A 142 -0.26 1.68 -18.13
CA ILE A 142 1.01 0.95 -18.01
C ILE A 142 1.03 0.17 -16.69
N PRO A 143 1.19 -1.17 -16.73
CA PRO A 143 1.35 -1.97 -15.50
C PRO A 143 2.58 -1.56 -14.71
N SER A 144 2.50 -1.55 -13.38
CA SER A 144 3.59 -1.10 -12.48
C SER A 144 4.89 -1.90 -12.67
N PHE A 145 4.81 -3.20 -12.95
CA PHE A 145 6.01 -4.01 -13.21
C PHE A 145 6.71 -3.60 -14.49
N LEU A 146 5.96 -3.21 -15.52
CA LEU A 146 6.56 -2.77 -16.80
C LEU A 146 7.27 -1.43 -16.62
N SER A 147 6.63 -0.47 -15.93
CA SER A 147 7.27 0.80 -15.58
C SER A 147 8.52 0.58 -14.73
N ALA A 148 8.48 -0.36 -13.78
CA ALA A 148 9.64 -0.72 -12.96
C ALA A 148 10.81 -1.24 -13.78
N ILE A 149 10.55 -2.20 -14.68
CA ILE A 149 11.59 -2.75 -15.58
C ILE A 149 12.16 -1.67 -16.52
N LEU A 150 11.29 -0.83 -17.11
CA LEU A 150 11.74 0.23 -18.03
C LEU A 150 12.61 1.27 -17.31
N LEU A 151 12.19 1.71 -16.12
CA LEU A 151 12.98 2.68 -15.35
C LEU A 151 14.30 2.07 -14.86
N GLN A 152 14.29 0.81 -14.43
CA GLN A 152 15.49 0.07 -14.04
C GLN A 152 16.47 -0.05 -15.22
N LEU A 153 15.95 -0.36 -16.43
CA LEU A 153 16.77 -0.46 -17.64
C LEU A 153 17.37 0.90 -18.03
N ILE A 154 16.55 1.97 -18.04
CA ILE A 154 17.00 3.30 -18.46
C ILE A 154 17.96 3.90 -17.44
N PHE A 155 17.54 4.03 -16.18
CA PHE A 155 18.29 4.78 -15.16
C PHE A 155 19.32 3.91 -14.42
N GLY A 156 19.09 2.61 -14.31
CA GLY A 156 20.01 1.69 -13.65
C GLY A 156 21.07 1.14 -14.61
N TYR A 157 20.63 0.56 -15.73
CA TYR A 157 21.56 -0.13 -16.64
C TYR A 157 22.21 0.80 -17.65
N TRP A 158 21.44 1.62 -18.42
CA TRP A 158 22.01 2.49 -19.47
C TRP A 158 22.67 3.73 -18.91
N LEU A 159 21.99 4.49 -18.08
CA LEU A 159 22.52 5.74 -17.52
C LEU A 159 23.40 5.53 -16.29
N LYS A 160 23.25 4.41 -15.57
CA LYS A 160 24.02 4.04 -14.36
C LYS A 160 23.98 5.09 -13.25
N ILE A 161 22.86 5.82 -13.13
CA ILE A 161 22.68 6.90 -12.14
C ILE A 161 21.91 6.45 -10.90
N ALA A 162 21.23 5.29 -10.96
CA ALA A 162 20.46 4.73 -9.87
C ALA A 162 20.79 3.24 -9.63
N PRO A 163 20.73 2.76 -8.37
CA PRO A 163 20.89 1.35 -8.07
C PRO A 163 19.79 0.51 -8.73
N ILE A 164 20.15 -0.71 -9.13
CA ILE A 164 19.24 -1.62 -9.82
C ILE A 164 18.48 -2.48 -8.82
N ILE A 165 19.10 -2.87 -7.68
CA ILE A 165 18.57 -3.85 -6.73
C ILE A 165 18.88 -3.39 -5.30
N GLY A 166 18.03 -3.81 -4.36
CA GLY A 166 18.27 -3.66 -2.93
C GLY A 166 17.67 -2.40 -2.32
N ARG A 167 17.85 -2.26 -1.01
CA ARG A 167 17.28 -1.17 -0.19
C ARG A 167 18.32 -0.16 0.29
N GLY A 168 19.62 -0.48 0.20
CA GLY A 168 20.73 0.36 0.59
C GLY A 168 22.02 -0.42 0.68
N ASP A 169 23.15 0.21 0.34
CA ASP A 169 24.50 -0.37 0.52
C ASP A 169 24.95 -0.28 1.98
N ILE A 170 24.46 0.72 2.70
CA ILE A 170 24.76 0.98 4.11
C ILE A 170 23.48 0.82 4.91
N VAL A 171 23.44 -0.21 5.76
CA VAL A 171 22.28 -0.49 6.62
C VAL A 171 22.37 0.38 7.87
N PRO A 172 21.35 1.21 8.17
CA PRO A 172 21.33 1.98 9.40
C PRO A 172 21.11 1.08 10.62
N GLN A 173 21.50 1.56 11.80
CA GLN A 173 21.14 0.88 13.05
C GLN A 173 19.61 0.84 13.17
N LYS A 174 19.05 -0.37 13.33
CA LYS A 174 17.60 -0.60 13.36
C LYS A 174 17.00 -0.03 14.65
N ILE A 175 16.09 0.93 14.50
CA ILE A 175 15.22 1.47 15.56
C ILE A 175 13.76 1.16 15.21
N THR A 176 13.29 1.63 14.05
CA THR A 176 11.94 1.44 13.54
C THR A 176 11.87 0.41 12.42
N GLY A 177 13.00 0.15 11.76
CA GLY A 177 13.10 -0.66 10.55
C GLY A 177 12.85 0.11 9.26
N LEU A 178 12.54 1.43 9.34
CA LEU A 178 12.44 2.34 8.19
C LEU A 178 13.83 2.94 7.95
N TYR A 179 14.50 2.57 6.87
CA TYR A 179 15.92 2.94 6.66
C TYR A 179 16.14 4.44 6.59
N ILE A 180 15.26 5.19 5.95
CA ILE A 180 15.34 6.66 5.88
C ILE A 180 15.19 7.27 7.26
N LEU A 181 14.16 6.85 8.02
CA LEU A 181 13.89 7.36 9.35
C LEU A 181 14.98 6.96 10.35
N ASP A 182 15.39 5.70 10.33
CA ASP A 182 16.45 5.19 11.19
C ASP A 182 17.79 5.89 10.93
N SER A 183 18.09 6.21 9.67
CA SER A 183 19.29 6.98 9.31
C SER A 183 19.26 8.40 9.86
N ILE A 184 18.10 9.05 9.90
CA ILE A 184 17.90 10.37 10.49
C ILE A 184 18.05 10.28 12.02
N LEU A 185 17.37 9.32 12.65
CA LEU A 185 17.38 9.14 14.10
C LEU A 185 18.78 8.78 14.66
N THR A 186 19.57 8.04 13.88
CA THR A 186 20.94 7.65 14.25
C THR A 186 22.00 8.68 13.83
N GLY A 187 21.61 9.75 13.15
CA GLY A 187 22.52 10.76 12.64
C GLY A 187 23.55 10.23 11.64
N ASN A 188 23.15 9.23 10.82
CA ASN A 188 24.05 8.62 9.83
C ASN A 188 23.71 9.11 8.40
N PRO A 189 24.36 10.18 7.90
CA PRO A 189 24.07 10.74 6.59
C PRO A 189 24.42 9.78 5.45
N ALA A 190 25.46 8.95 5.62
CA ALA A 190 25.86 7.99 4.58
C ALA A 190 24.75 6.94 4.35
N ALA A 191 24.17 6.40 5.42
CA ALA A 191 23.04 5.48 5.32
C ALA A 191 21.79 6.19 4.76
N PHE A 192 21.55 7.46 5.13
CA PHE A 192 20.43 8.25 4.58
C PHE A 192 20.53 8.40 3.07
N PHE A 193 21.65 8.87 2.55
CA PHE A 193 21.83 9.05 1.10
C PHE A 193 21.83 7.71 0.36
N SER A 194 22.39 6.65 0.95
CA SER A 194 22.32 5.30 0.38
C SER A 194 20.87 4.82 0.25
N SER A 195 20.08 4.90 1.33
CA SER A 195 18.67 4.49 1.33
C SER A 195 17.83 5.33 0.38
N LEU A 196 18.05 6.65 0.36
CA LEU A 196 17.34 7.56 -0.55
C LEU A 196 17.62 7.22 -2.02
N LYS A 197 18.88 6.95 -2.38
CA LYS A 197 19.28 6.58 -3.72
C LYS A 197 18.62 5.28 -4.20
N HIS A 198 18.44 4.31 -3.30
CA HIS A 198 17.82 3.02 -3.62
C HIS A 198 16.29 3.10 -3.70
N ILE A 199 15.63 3.94 -2.90
CA ILE A 199 14.16 4.00 -2.86
C ILE A 199 13.54 4.87 -3.94
N ILE A 200 14.28 5.84 -4.49
CA ILE A 200 13.73 6.80 -5.48
C ILE A 200 13.18 6.08 -6.70
N LEU A 201 13.94 5.18 -7.29
CA LEU A 201 13.55 4.52 -8.54
C LEU A 201 12.36 3.55 -8.34
N PRO A 202 12.36 2.65 -7.33
CA PRO A 202 11.19 1.87 -6.97
C PRO A 202 9.97 2.74 -6.60
N GLY A 203 10.18 3.82 -5.85
CA GLY A 203 9.13 4.75 -5.44
C GLY A 203 8.48 5.47 -6.62
N ILE A 204 9.28 5.94 -7.59
CA ILE A 204 8.76 6.51 -8.85
C ILE A 204 7.99 5.46 -9.62
N SER A 205 8.56 4.26 -9.81
CA SER A 205 7.90 3.17 -10.54
C SER A 205 6.52 2.84 -9.97
N LEU A 206 6.44 2.74 -8.65
CA LEU A 206 5.21 2.45 -7.93
C LEU A 206 4.20 3.61 -8.00
N SER A 207 4.69 4.86 -8.02
CA SER A 207 3.85 6.06 -7.96
C SER A 207 3.19 6.46 -9.29
N ILE A 208 3.65 5.97 -10.45
CA ILE A 208 3.23 6.46 -11.78
C ILE A 208 1.71 6.41 -11.95
N ALA A 209 1.07 5.27 -11.69
CA ALA A 209 -0.36 5.11 -11.85
C ALA A 209 -1.15 5.99 -10.88
N SER A 210 -0.73 6.05 -9.61
CA SER A 210 -1.35 6.89 -8.58
C SER A 210 -1.16 8.38 -8.87
N THR A 211 0.01 8.79 -9.38
CA THR A 211 0.27 10.16 -9.85
C THR A 211 -0.72 10.55 -10.95
N ALA A 212 -0.89 9.67 -11.92
CA ALA A 212 -1.81 9.87 -13.04
C ALA A 212 -3.27 9.98 -12.58
N GLN A 213 -3.67 9.15 -11.63
CA GLN A 213 -5.02 9.16 -11.05
C GLN A 213 -5.28 10.43 -10.24
N ILE A 214 -4.37 10.80 -9.33
CA ILE A 214 -4.45 12.02 -8.50
C ILE A 214 -4.51 13.25 -9.41
N MET A 215 -3.63 13.33 -10.41
CA MET A 215 -3.61 14.42 -11.38
C MET A 215 -4.94 14.55 -12.13
N ARG A 216 -5.52 13.44 -12.61
CA ARG A 216 -6.78 13.41 -13.33
C ARG A 216 -7.95 13.92 -12.48
N ILE A 217 -8.04 13.43 -11.23
CA ILE A 217 -9.12 13.84 -10.31
C ILE A 217 -8.95 15.29 -9.90
N THR A 218 -7.73 15.71 -9.53
CA THR A 218 -7.45 17.13 -9.20
C THR A 218 -7.88 18.06 -10.34
N ARG A 219 -7.50 17.72 -11.58
CA ARG A 219 -7.92 18.48 -12.77
C ARG A 219 -9.44 18.54 -12.90
N SER A 220 -10.11 17.40 -12.83
CA SER A 220 -11.57 17.30 -12.99
C SER A 220 -12.32 18.15 -11.96
N ASP A 221 -11.94 18.02 -10.69
CA ASP A 221 -12.62 18.67 -9.59
C ASP A 221 -12.38 20.18 -9.60
N MET A 222 -11.17 20.62 -9.93
CA MET A 222 -10.90 22.05 -10.11
C MET A 222 -11.68 22.65 -11.27
N LEU A 223 -11.84 21.94 -12.40
CA LEU A 223 -12.68 22.39 -13.50
C LEU A 223 -14.16 22.49 -13.07
N GLY A 224 -14.64 21.56 -12.24
CA GLY A 224 -15.98 21.64 -11.66
C GLY A 224 -16.22 22.84 -10.76
N GLN A 225 -15.16 23.47 -10.20
CA GLN A 225 -15.27 24.70 -9.42
C GLN A 225 -15.35 25.98 -10.28
N LEU A 226 -14.87 25.95 -11.53
CA LEU A 226 -14.69 27.15 -12.38
C LEU A 226 -15.94 27.98 -12.59
N HIS A 227 -17.12 27.34 -12.62
CA HIS A 227 -18.42 27.96 -12.88
C HIS A 227 -19.27 28.17 -11.63
N LYS A 228 -18.70 27.96 -10.44
CA LYS A 228 -19.42 28.19 -9.18
C LYS A 228 -19.53 29.68 -8.85
N ASP A 229 -20.65 30.09 -8.27
CA ASP A 229 -20.95 31.52 -7.98
C ASP A 229 -19.89 32.18 -7.13
N TYR A 230 -19.32 31.50 -6.15
CA TYR A 230 -18.25 32.07 -5.31
C TYR A 230 -16.94 32.32 -6.08
N ILE A 231 -16.67 31.59 -7.17
CA ILE A 231 -15.54 31.87 -8.06
C ILE A 231 -15.83 33.07 -8.96
N LEU A 232 -17.06 33.18 -9.46
CA LEU A 232 -17.50 34.34 -10.22
C LEU A 232 -17.42 35.60 -9.36
N ALA A 233 -17.92 35.55 -8.13
CA ALA A 233 -17.83 36.66 -7.17
C ALA A 233 -16.36 37.05 -6.89
N ALA A 234 -15.50 36.08 -6.61
CA ALA A 234 -14.07 36.32 -6.36
C ALA A 234 -13.39 37.05 -7.55
N LYS A 235 -13.73 36.66 -8.78
CA LYS A 235 -13.23 37.32 -10.00
C LYS A 235 -13.81 38.74 -10.16
N SER A 236 -15.10 38.94 -9.86
CA SER A 236 -15.76 40.27 -9.93
C SER A 236 -15.18 41.25 -8.92
N TYR A 237 -14.70 40.78 -7.76
CA TYR A 237 -13.97 41.59 -6.79
C TYR A 237 -12.50 41.85 -7.18
N GLY A 238 -12.07 41.42 -8.36
CA GLY A 238 -10.71 41.67 -8.87
C GLY A 238 -9.62 40.89 -8.15
N LEU A 239 -9.95 39.78 -7.49
CA LEU A 239 -8.91 38.95 -6.82
C LEU A 239 -7.90 38.42 -7.82
N PRO A 240 -6.60 38.44 -7.47
CA PRO A 240 -5.55 37.89 -8.31
C PRO A 240 -5.82 36.41 -8.67
N LYS A 241 -5.57 36.06 -9.93
CA LYS A 241 -5.82 34.73 -10.49
C LYS A 241 -5.24 33.60 -9.62
N ASN A 242 -4.02 33.78 -9.15
CA ASN A 242 -3.34 32.79 -8.30
C ASN A 242 -4.08 32.54 -6.97
N ILE A 243 -4.67 33.56 -6.38
CA ILE A 243 -5.50 33.45 -5.17
C ILE A 243 -6.79 32.70 -5.49
N VAL A 244 -7.45 33.01 -6.59
CA VAL A 244 -8.67 32.31 -7.01
C VAL A 244 -8.38 30.82 -7.26
N GLU A 245 -7.31 30.50 -7.96
CA GLU A 245 -6.95 29.12 -8.30
C GLU A 245 -6.54 28.30 -7.08
N ASN A 246 -5.59 28.77 -6.26
CA ASN A 246 -5.02 27.99 -5.17
C ASN A 246 -5.85 28.05 -3.88
N ARG A 247 -6.44 29.21 -3.56
CA ARG A 247 -7.14 29.38 -2.27
C ARG A 247 -8.65 29.10 -2.36
N TYR A 248 -9.27 29.39 -3.50
CA TYR A 248 -10.71 29.18 -3.68
C TYR A 248 -11.03 27.89 -4.42
N MET A 249 -10.41 27.63 -5.59
CA MET A 249 -10.71 26.43 -6.37
C MET A 249 -10.09 25.20 -5.74
N LEU A 250 -8.76 25.18 -5.54
CA LEU A 250 -8.05 24.01 -5.02
C LEU A 250 -8.55 23.63 -3.62
N LYS A 251 -8.76 24.60 -2.72
CA LYS A 251 -9.25 24.32 -1.37
C LYS A 251 -10.59 23.57 -1.38
N ASN A 252 -11.52 23.95 -2.26
CA ASN A 252 -12.82 23.28 -2.35
C ASN A 252 -12.77 21.96 -3.13
N ALA A 253 -11.83 21.81 -4.08
CA ALA A 253 -11.58 20.55 -4.77
C ALA A 253 -10.78 19.55 -3.90
N PHE A 254 -10.06 20.06 -2.88
CA PHE A 254 -9.09 19.26 -2.12
C PHE A 254 -9.73 18.11 -1.33
N THR A 255 -10.98 18.21 -0.95
CA THR A 255 -11.71 17.15 -0.25
C THR A 255 -11.76 15.87 -1.08
N SER A 256 -12.15 15.95 -2.34
CA SER A 256 -12.15 14.80 -3.27
C SER A 256 -10.73 14.31 -3.56
N VAL A 257 -9.79 15.26 -3.73
CA VAL A 257 -8.37 14.92 -3.96
C VAL A 257 -7.79 14.15 -2.78
N LEU A 258 -8.09 14.54 -1.54
CA LEU A 258 -7.63 13.83 -0.36
C LEU A 258 -8.22 12.42 -0.26
N THR A 259 -9.50 12.27 -0.63
CA THR A 259 -10.16 10.96 -0.68
C THR A 259 -9.44 10.02 -1.66
N ILE A 260 -9.11 10.52 -2.86
CA ILE A 260 -8.36 9.74 -3.85
C ILE A 260 -6.95 9.41 -3.36
N ILE A 261 -6.24 10.35 -2.73
CA ILE A 261 -4.92 10.08 -2.13
C ILE A 261 -5.01 8.92 -1.13
N GLY A 262 -6.04 8.92 -0.30
CA GLY A 262 -6.25 7.83 0.66
C GLY A 262 -6.56 6.49 0.00
N MET A 263 -7.41 6.46 -1.02
CA MET A 263 -7.70 5.25 -1.78
C MET A 263 -6.46 4.72 -2.51
N GLU A 264 -5.66 5.61 -3.10
CA GLU A 264 -4.41 5.27 -3.78
C GLU A 264 -3.37 4.71 -2.80
N PHE A 265 -3.32 5.21 -1.57
CA PHE A 265 -2.44 4.65 -0.55
C PHE A 265 -2.71 3.16 -0.32
N GLY A 266 -3.99 2.78 -0.21
CA GLY A 266 -4.38 1.37 -0.10
C GLY A 266 -4.02 0.56 -1.36
N SER A 267 -4.26 1.11 -2.55
CA SER A 267 -3.94 0.47 -3.83
C SER A 267 -2.44 0.23 -4.02
N LEU A 268 -1.59 1.17 -3.58
CA LEU A 268 -0.14 1.08 -3.65
C LEU A 268 0.42 -0.14 -2.90
N ILE A 269 -0.20 -0.55 -1.79
CA ILE A 269 0.23 -1.74 -1.03
C ILE A 269 0.09 -3.00 -1.90
N GLY A 270 -1.04 -3.14 -2.61
CA GLY A 270 -1.24 -4.26 -3.53
C GLY A 270 -0.28 -4.23 -4.73
N ASN A 271 -0.04 -3.05 -5.28
CA ASN A 271 0.85 -2.85 -6.43
C ASN A 271 2.34 -2.95 -6.05
N ALA A 272 2.71 -2.74 -4.79
CA ALA A 272 4.07 -2.88 -4.29
C ALA A 272 4.62 -4.29 -4.55
N PHE A 273 3.75 -5.32 -4.59
CA PHE A 273 4.12 -6.71 -4.85
C PHE A 273 5.03 -6.85 -6.10
N THR A 274 4.61 -6.30 -7.21
CA THR A 274 5.35 -6.44 -8.47
C THR A 274 6.64 -5.61 -8.49
N VAL A 275 6.62 -4.42 -7.91
CA VAL A 275 7.77 -3.52 -7.84
C VAL A 275 8.85 -4.09 -6.90
N GLU A 276 8.46 -4.63 -5.75
CA GLU A 276 9.40 -5.27 -4.82
C GLU A 276 10.14 -6.44 -5.47
N ILE A 277 9.45 -7.25 -6.27
CA ILE A 277 10.08 -8.37 -6.99
C ILE A 277 11.09 -7.86 -8.02
N VAL A 278 10.72 -6.86 -8.82
CA VAL A 278 11.60 -6.31 -9.87
C VAL A 278 12.88 -5.71 -9.30
N TYR A 279 12.76 -4.94 -8.21
CA TYR A 279 13.91 -4.29 -7.56
C TYR A 279 14.61 -5.15 -6.49
N GLY A 280 14.16 -6.41 -6.26
CA GLY A 280 14.70 -7.21 -5.17
C GLY A 280 14.56 -6.51 -3.81
N TRP A 281 13.50 -5.74 -3.62
CA TRP A 281 13.24 -4.97 -2.41
C TRP A 281 12.81 -5.91 -1.27
N PRO A 282 13.48 -5.90 -0.10
CA PRO A 282 13.25 -6.88 0.95
C PRO A 282 11.98 -6.62 1.76
N GLY A 283 10.85 -6.53 1.07
CA GLY A 283 9.53 -6.29 1.65
C GLY A 283 8.68 -7.56 1.80
N MET A 284 7.44 -7.36 2.26
CA MET A 284 6.47 -8.43 2.46
C MET A 284 6.11 -9.16 1.17
N ALA A 285 6.05 -8.44 0.06
CA ALA A 285 5.69 -9.03 -1.23
C ALA A 285 6.79 -9.97 -1.72
N GLN A 286 8.06 -9.59 -1.58
CA GLN A 286 9.18 -10.47 -1.88
C GLN A 286 9.19 -11.70 -0.97
N TYR A 287 8.93 -11.53 0.33
CA TYR A 287 8.82 -12.62 1.29
C TYR A 287 7.70 -13.60 0.90
N SER A 288 6.51 -13.10 0.58
CA SER A 288 5.36 -13.90 0.15
C SER A 288 5.60 -14.59 -1.20
N SER A 289 6.24 -13.91 -2.17
CA SER A 289 6.59 -14.49 -3.48
C SER A 289 7.56 -15.67 -3.33
N GLN A 290 8.56 -15.53 -2.47
CA GLN A 290 9.45 -16.65 -2.14
C GLN A 290 8.68 -17.78 -1.44
N GLY A 291 7.75 -17.44 -0.53
CA GLY A 291 6.85 -18.43 0.10
C GLY A 291 6.07 -19.24 -0.94
N LEU A 292 5.61 -18.61 -2.03
CA LEU A 292 4.92 -19.31 -3.11
C LEU A 292 5.83 -20.36 -3.81
N MET A 293 7.08 -19.99 -4.09
CA MET A 293 8.05 -20.88 -4.71
C MET A 293 8.36 -22.13 -3.85
N TYR A 294 8.40 -21.96 -2.53
CA TYR A 294 8.67 -23.02 -1.55
C TYR A 294 7.39 -23.69 -1.01
N LYS A 295 6.20 -23.35 -1.54
CA LYS A 295 4.88 -23.80 -1.04
C LYS A 295 4.68 -23.53 0.45
N ASP A 296 5.24 -22.43 0.93
CA ASP A 296 5.12 -21.96 2.31
C ASP A 296 3.82 -21.18 2.49
N TYR A 297 2.74 -21.93 2.67
CA TYR A 297 1.40 -21.38 2.76
C TYR A 297 1.21 -20.45 3.96
N ASN A 298 1.88 -20.74 5.09
CA ASN A 298 1.81 -19.89 6.28
C ASN A 298 2.32 -18.47 5.98
N SER A 299 3.43 -18.35 5.25
CA SER A 299 3.98 -17.06 4.83
C SER A 299 3.01 -16.28 3.94
N ILE A 300 2.39 -16.94 2.96
CA ILE A 300 1.45 -16.31 2.03
C ILE A 300 0.21 -15.82 2.78
N ILE A 301 -0.37 -16.68 3.62
CA ILE A 301 -1.56 -16.37 4.41
C ILE A 301 -1.29 -15.25 5.40
N GLY A 302 -0.16 -15.32 6.14
CA GLY A 302 0.24 -14.31 7.10
C GLY A 302 0.41 -12.94 6.45
N VAL A 303 1.13 -12.85 5.33
CA VAL A 303 1.31 -11.61 4.57
C VAL A 303 -0.03 -11.07 4.06
N THR A 304 -0.88 -11.92 3.49
CA THR A 304 -2.19 -11.49 2.97
C THR A 304 -3.09 -10.95 4.07
N LEU A 305 -3.11 -11.59 5.24
CA LEU A 305 -3.85 -11.10 6.40
C LEU A 305 -3.33 -9.74 6.87
N VAL A 306 -2.01 -9.58 7.02
CA VAL A 306 -1.42 -8.32 7.47
C VAL A 306 -1.68 -7.20 6.48
N ILE A 307 -1.54 -7.46 5.17
CA ILE A 307 -1.90 -6.48 4.12
C ILE A 307 -3.38 -6.10 4.20
N GLY A 308 -4.27 -7.08 4.35
CA GLY A 308 -5.72 -6.83 4.45
C GLY A 308 -6.10 -6.02 5.70
N ILE A 309 -5.52 -6.34 6.84
CA ILE A 309 -5.69 -5.59 8.09
C ILE A 309 -5.18 -4.16 7.93
N PHE A 310 -3.98 -4.01 7.38
CA PHE A 310 -3.36 -2.70 7.17
C PHE A 310 -4.18 -1.85 6.20
N PHE A 311 -4.64 -2.43 5.09
CA PHE A 311 -5.54 -1.77 4.14
C PHE A 311 -6.84 -1.29 4.83
N ALA A 312 -7.43 -2.10 5.69
CA ALA A 312 -8.63 -1.74 6.43
C ALA A 312 -8.37 -0.56 7.40
N PHE A 313 -7.22 -0.55 8.10
CA PHE A 313 -6.83 0.57 8.96
C PHE A 313 -6.57 1.87 8.18
N ILE A 314 -5.91 1.80 7.03
CA ILE A 314 -5.68 2.96 6.17
C ILE A 314 -7.02 3.55 5.71
N ASN A 315 -7.95 2.71 5.24
CA ASN A 315 -9.27 3.18 4.83
C ASN A 315 -10.02 3.83 6.00
N LEU A 316 -9.93 3.27 7.22
CA LEU A 316 -10.50 3.91 8.40
C LEU A 316 -9.89 5.29 8.67
N ALA A 317 -8.56 5.39 8.61
CA ALA A 317 -7.87 6.66 8.81
C ALA A 317 -8.31 7.71 7.78
N VAL A 318 -8.42 7.32 6.50
CA VAL A 318 -8.91 8.17 5.42
C VAL A 318 -10.35 8.61 5.67
N ASP A 319 -11.24 7.70 6.06
CA ASP A 319 -12.64 8.01 6.38
C ASP A 319 -12.76 8.98 7.56
N ILE A 320 -11.93 8.83 8.59
CA ILE A 320 -11.88 9.75 9.73
C ILE A 320 -11.41 11.14 9.30
N ILE A 321 -10.33 11.21 8.52
CA ILE A 321 -9.79 12.47 8.00
C ILE A 321 -10.85 13.14 7.11
N TYR A 322 -11.49 12.38 6.23
CA TYR A 322 -12.55 12.86 5.36
C TYR A 322 -13.73 13.43 6.15
N SER A 323 -14.22 12.72 7.16
CA SER A 323 -15.31 13.19 8.02
C SER A 323 -14.96 14.41 8.88
N ALA A 324 -13.66 14.65 9.13
CA ALA A 324 -13.18 15.83 9.85
C ALA A 324 -13.10 17.07 8.93
N ILE A 325 -12.80 16.87 7.65
CA ILE A 325 -12.63 17.97 6.66
C ILE A 325 -13.99 18.40 6.09
N ASP A 326 -14.91 17.47 5.80
CA ASP A 326 -16.23 17.80 5.28
C ASP A 326 -17.34 17.57 6.32
N PRO A 327 -17.78 18.62 7.03
CA PRO A 327 -18.85 18.50 8.03
C PRO A 327 -20.23 18.18 7.43
N LYS A 328 -20.44 18.32 6.13
CA LYS A 328 -21.74 18.03 5.47
C LYS A 328 -22.09 16.55 5.48
N ILE A 329 -21.09 15.67 5.52
CA ILE A 329 -21.29 14.21 5.61
C ILE A 329 -21.89 13.81 6.96
N LYS A 330 -21.78 14.66 7.99
CA LYS A 330 -22.39 14.43 9.29
C LYS A 330 -23.93 14.51 9.26
N VAL A 331 -24.51 15.13 8.27
CA VAL A 331 -25.95 15.43 8.18
C VAL A 331 -26.67 14.39 7.29
N GLY A 332 -26.01 13.77 6.30
CA GLY A 332 -26.63 12.86 5.35
C GLY A 332 -26.83 11.41 5.80
N SER A 333 -26.44 11.03 7.01
CA SER A 333 -26.60 9.67 7.53
C SER A 333 -27.85 9.46 8.39
N GLY A 334 -28.81 10.34 8.30
CA GLY A 334 -30.00 10.36 9.17
C GLY A 334 -31.37 10.40 8.51
N GLU A 335 -31.43 10.40 7.17
CA GLU A 335 -32.73 10.37 6.46
C GLU A 335 -32.61 9.40 5.27
N GLU A 336 -32.96 8.15 5.51
CA GLU A 336 -33.74 7.21 4.68
C GLU A 336 -34.04 5.98 5.51
#